data_439003e6e07230c196465ab96c69ad65
#
_entry.id   439003e6e07230c196465ab96c69ad65
#
_cell.length_a   1.000
_cell.length_b   1.000
_cell.length_c   1.000
_cell.angle_alpha   90.00
_cell.angle_beta   90.00
_cell.angle_gamma   90.00
#
_symmetry.space_group_name_H-M   'P 1'
#
loop_
_entity.id
_entity.type
_entity.pdbx_description
1 polymer ?
#
loop_
_entity_poly.entity_id
_entity_poly.type
_entity_poly.pdbx_seq_one_letter_code
_entity_poly.pdbx_strand_id
1 'polypeptide(L)'
;MRVEFKKTALDDMQATERYITENLDNATAAKKLTRRVYDAIMLLEDNPYMGTELRRKFGVETDLRFLVVAKQMVFYRVVEDDHIEVTRVLDGRQDYLALLF
;
A
#
# COMPACT_ATOMS: atom_id res chain seq x y z
N MET A 1 -0.94 12.62 11.58
CA MET A 1 -2.28 12.19 11.13
C MET A 1 -2.50 10.74 11.45
N ARG A 2 -3.71 10.35 11.79
CA ARG A 2 -4.02 8.92 11.98
C ARG A 2 -4.07 8.21 10.64
N VAL A 3 -3.79 6.91 10.66
CA VAL A 3 -3.83 6.06 9.47
C VAL A 3 -5.00 5.10 9.59
N GLU A 4 -5.84 5.08 8.56
CA GLU A 4 -6.96 4.17 8.46
C GLU A 4 -6.75 3.26 7.24
N PHE A 5 -7.14 1.99 7.38
CA PHE A 5 -7.02 1.00 6.30
C PHE A 5 -8.40 0.69 5.75
N LYS A 6 -8.55 0.79 4.44
CA LYS A 6 -9.74 0.24 3.79
C LYS A 6 -9.69 -1.28 3.83
N LYS A 7 -10.85 -1.90 3.83
CA LYS A 7 -10.94 -3.37 3.79
C LYS A 7 -10.18 -3.94 2.60
N THR A 8 -10.23 -3.28 1.45
CA THR A 8 -9.51 -3.71 0.25
C THR A 8 -8.00 -3.78 0.48
N ALA A 9 -7.42 -2.82 1.20
CA ALA A 9 -6.00 -2.83 1.54
C ALA A 9 -5.66 -3.98 2.48
N LEU A 10 -6.50 -4.21 3.49
CA LEU A 10 -6.29 -5.32 4.42
C LEU A 10 -6.39 -6.66 3.71
N ASP A 11 -7.37 -6.81 2.81
CA ASP A 11 -7.52 -8.03 2.02
C ASP A 11 -6.30 -8.25 1.12
N ASP A 12 -5.76 -7.20 0.50
CA ASP A 12 -4.55 -7.28 -0.32
C ASP A 12 -3.36 -7.79 0.51
N MET A 13 -3.17 -7.24 1.70
CA MET A 13 -2.05 -7.63 2.57
C MET A 13 -2.18 -9.08 3.03
N GLN A 14 -3.38 -9.51 3.38
CA GLN A 14 -3.65 -10.89 3.76
C GLN A 14 -3.42 -11.85 2.58
N ALA A 15 -3.87 -11.47 1.38
CA ALA A 15 -3.69 -12.30 0.19
C ALA A 15 -2.20 -12.50 -0.13
N THR A 16 -1.39 -11.45 -0.02
CA THR A 16 0.05 -11.53 -0.25
C THR A 16 0.72 -12.43 0.79
N GLU A 17 0.37 -12.26 2.06
CA GLU A 17 0.92 -13.08 3.14
C GLU A 17 0.56 -14.56 2.95
N ARG A 18 -0.69 -14.84 2.59
CA ARG A 18 -1.14 -16.21 2.33
C ARG A 18 -0.42 -16.81 1.13
N TYR A 19 -0.26 -16.06 0.06
CA TYR A 19 0.46 -16.53 -1.13
C TYR A 19 1.89 -16.95 -0.78
N ILE A 20 2.63 -16.13 -0.04
CA ILE A 20 4.00 -16.43 0.34
C ILE A 20 4.05 -17.63 1.28
N THR A 21 3.14 -17.71 2.23
CA THR A 21 3.09 -18.80 3.20
C THR A 21 2.76 -20.14 2.52
N GLU A 22 1.75 -20.16 1.66
CA GLU A 22 1.22 -21.40 1.08
C GLU A 22 1.97 -21.83 -0.19
N ASN A 23 2.30 -20.88 -1.07
CA ASN A 23 2.89 -21.21 -2.37
C ASN A 23 4.41 -21.21 -2.37
N LEU A 24 5.04 -20.40 -1.51
CA LEU A 24 6.49 -20.35 -1.38
C LEU A 24 6.99 -21.05 -0.12
N ASP A 25 6.06 -21.63 0.65
CA ASP A 25 6.34 -22.37 1.89
C ASP A 25 7.29 -21.62 2.82
N ASN A 26 7.00 -20.32 3.03
CA ASN A 26 7.88 -19.46 3.82
C ASN A 26 7.08 -18.50 4.71
N ALA A 27 6.53 -19.01 5.80
CA ALA A 27 5.75 -18.22 6.74
C ALA A 27 6.56 -17.09 7.39
N THR A 28 7.86 -17.33 7.62
CA THR A 28 8.74 -16.31 8.21
C THR A 28 8.91 -15.12 7.27
N ALA A 29 9.17 -15.38 5.99
CA ALA A 29 9.30 -14.33 4.99
C ALA A 29 7.99 -13.56 4.81
N ALA A 30 6.85 -14.26 4.85
CA ALA A 30 5.54 -13.64 4.76
C ALA A 30 5.31 -12.62 5.87
N LYS A 31 5.61 -13.02 7.12
CA LYS A 31 5.46 -12.13 8.28
C LYS A 31 6.41 -10.95 8.24
N LYS A 32 7.65 -11.16 7.80
CA LYS A 32 8.63 -10.08 7.66
C LYS A 32 8.18 -9.06 6.62
N LEU A 33 7.64 -9.50 5.52
CA LEU A 33 7.14 -8.61 4.47
C LEU A 33 5.95 -7.79 4.99
N THR A 34 4.98 -8.44 5.61
CA THR A 34 3.81 -7.77 6.19
C THR A 34 4.25 -6.71 7.19
N ARG A 35 5.18 -7.03 8.08
CA ARG A 35 5.69 -6.11 9.09
C ARG A 35 6.40 -4.92 8.44
N ARG A 36 7.22 -5.19 7.44
CA ARG A 36 7.96 -4.14 6.74
C ARG A 36 7.04 -3.17 6.03
N VAL A 37 5.99 -3.69 5.39
CA VAL A 37 4.98 -2.86 4.72
C VAL A 37 4.22 -2.03 5.76
N TYR A 38 3.78 -2.66 6.83
CA TYR A 38 3.06 -1.97 7.91
C TYR A 38 3.91 -0.83 8.52
N ASP A 39 5.17 -1.11 8.85
CA ASP A 39 6.05 -0.10 9.44
C ASP A 39 6.25 1.10 8.49
N ALA A 40 6.38 0.85 7.20
CA ALA A 40 6.48 1.93 6.21
C ALA A 40 5.21 2.76 6.14
N ILE A 41 4.04 2.11 6.19
CA ILE A 41 2.75 2.81 6.20
C ILE A 41 2.64 3.70 7.43
N MET A 42 3.08 3.24 8.59
CA MET A 42 2.97 4.02 9.82
C MET A 42 3.86 5.27 9.83
N LEU A 43 4.89 5.33 8.98
CA LEU A 43 5.66 6.56 8.79
C LEU A 43 4.81 7.70 8.23
N LEU A 44 3.70 7.37 7.59
CA LEU A 44 2.78 8.37 7.05
C LEU A 44 2.12 9.22 8.14
N GLU A 45 2.05 8.72 9.36
CA GLU A 45 1.49 9.51 10.48
C GLU A 45 2.19 10.85 10.63
N ASP A 46 3.54 10.85 10.49
CA ASP A 46 4.36 12.05 10.62
C ASP A 46 4.75 12.66 9.27
N ASN A 47 4.56 11.92 8.18
CA ASN A 47 4.98 12.32 6.82
C ASN A 47 3.89 12.00 5.80
N PRO A 48 2.70 12.62 5.92
CA PRO A 48 1.54 12.21 5.11
C PRO A 48 1.72 12.41 3.61
N TYR A 49 2.55 13.37 3.20
CA TYR A 49 2.73 13.70 1.79
C TYR A 49 4.02 13.14 1.19
N MET A 50 4.68 12.20 1.87
CA MET A 50 5.97 11.68 1.37
C MET A 50 5.84 10.78 0.15
N GLY A 51 4.67 10.19 -0.09
CA GLY A 51 4.44 9.35 -1.26
C GLY A 51 4.39 10.15 -2.55
N THR A 52 4.70 9.47 -3.66
CA THR A 52 4.65 10.07 -5.00
C THR A 52 3.20 10.24 -5.44
N GLU A 53 2.87 11.39 -6.00
CA GLU A 53 1.54 11.61 -6.60
C GLU A 53 1.38 10.75 -7.84
N LEU A 54 0.32 9.96 -7.86
CA LEU A 54 0.01 9.10 -9.00
C LEU A 54 -0.26 9.95 -10.24
N ARG A 55 -0.95 11.07 -10.05
CA ARG A 55 -1.24 12.02 -11.13
C ARG A 55 0.03 12.55 -11.80
N ARG A 56 1.03 12.90 -10.99
CA ARG A 56 2.30 13.43 -11.51
C ARG A 56 3.06 12.39 -12.30
N LYS A 57 3.07 11.14 -11.82
CA LYS A 57 3.84 10.08 -12.45
C LYS A 57 3.17 9.52 -13.71
N PHE A 58 1.86 9.31 -13.67
CA PHE A 58 1.13 8.59 -14.73
C PHE A 58 0.12 9.43 -15.49
N GLY A 59 -0.07 10.69 -15.11
CA GLY A 59 -1.01 11.57 -15.79
C GLY A 59 -2.49 11.24 -15.59
N VAL A 60 -2.82 10.43 -14.56
CA VAL A 60 -4.21 10.08 -14.25
C VAL A 60 -4.79 11.08 -13.25
N GLU A 61 -6.05 11.43 -13.40
CA GLU A 61 -6.72 12.34 -12.46
C GLU A 61 -7.12 11.59 -11.21
N THR A 62 -6.36 11.81 -10.13
CA THR A 62 -6.61 11.18 -8.84
C THR A 62 -5.83 11.93 -7.75
N ASP A 63 -6.29 11.82 -6.53
CA ASP A 63 -5.57 12.33 -5.36
C ASP A 63 -4.71 11.25 -4.69
N LEU A 64 -4.66 10.05 -5.25
CA LEU A 64 -3.86 8.96 -4.70
C LEU A 64 -2.37 9.25 -4.77
N ARG A 65 -1.66 8.79 -3.74
CA ARG A 65 -0.20 8.75 -3.67
C ARG A 65 0.23 7.30 -3.49
N PHE A 66 1.50 7.01 -3.74
CA PHE A 66 2.01 5.67 -3.50
C PHE A 66 3.40 5.68 -2.89
N LEU A 67 3.67 4.61 -2.12
CA LEU A 67 5.00 4.26 -1.62
C LEU A 67 5.37 2.91 -2.23
N VAL A 68 6.67 2.69 -2.42
CA VAL A 68 7.19 1.38 -2.82
C VAL A 68 7.96 0.79 -1.64
N VAL A 69 7.54 -0.38 -1.19
CA VAL A 69 8.16 -1.08 -0.07
C VAL A 69 8.33 -2.54 -0.45
N ALA A 70 9.58 -3.00 -0.59
CA ALA A 70 9.88 -4.40 -0.92
C ALA A 70 9.07 -4.90 -2.13
N LYS A 71 9.00 -4.13 -3.19
CA LYS A 71 8.23 -4.40 -4.43
C LYS A 71 6.72 -4.36 -4.26
N GLN A 72 6.22 -4.01 -3.07
CA GLN A 72 4.82 -3.76 -2.84
C GLN A 72 4.54 -2.27 -3.03
N MET A 73 3.45 -1.94 -3.69
CA MET A 73 3.01 -0.56 -3.86
C MET A 73 1.84 -0.28 -2.92
N VAL A 74 2.03 0.67 -2.04
CA VAL A 74 1.00 1.10 -1.09
C VAL A 74 0.34 2.34 -1.67
N PHE A 75 -0.95 2.23 -1.99
CA PHE A 75 -1.74 3.36 -2.51
C PHE A 75 -2.57 3.96 -1.38
N TYR A 76 -2.48 5.27 -1.23
CA TYR A 76 -3.15 5.98 -0.16
C TYR A 76 -3.56 7.38 -0.60
N ARG A 77 -4.42 8.00 0.17
CA ARG A 77 -4.77 9.41 0.01
C ARG A 77 -4.79 10.10 1.37
N VAL A 78 -4.58 11.41 1.34
CA VAL A 78 -4.78 12.26 2.52
C VAL A 78 -6.17 12.85 2.42
N VAL A 79 -7.04 12.53 3.37
CA VAL A 79 -8.44 12.94 3.34
C VAL A 79 -8.61 14.20 4.18
N GLU A 80 -8.94 15.32 3.52
CA GLU A 80 -9.26 16.61 4.17
C GLU A 80 -8.20 17.10 5.15
N ASP A 81 -6.92 16.79 4.90
CA ASP A 81 -5.81 17.09 5.82
C ASP A 81 -6.04 16.56 7.24
N ASP A 82 -6.89 15.56 7.38
CA ASP A 82 -7.31 15.00 8.67
C ASP A 82 -6.71 13.63 8.93
N HIS A 83 -6.80 12.72 7.94
CA HIS A 83 -6.32 11.36 8.11
C HIS A 83 -5.84 10.79 6.79
N ILE A 84 -5.12 9.68 6.91
CA ILE A 84 -4.63 8.93 5.76
C ILE A 84 -5.50 7.70 5.57
N GLU A 85 -5.93 7.49 4.33
CA GLU A 85 -6.71 6.31 3.96
C GLU A 85 -5.86 5.44 3.04
N VAL A 86 -5.44 4.28 3.53
CA VAL A 86 -4.72 3.29 2.71
C VAL A 86 -5.76 2.49 1.93
N THR A 87 -5.73 2.61 0.61
CA THR A 87 -6.78 2.05 -0.26
C THR A 87 -6.43 0.67 -0.81
N ARG A 88 -5.20 0.48 -1.27
CA ARG A 88 -4.73 -0.79 -1.83
C ARG A 88 -3.26 -1.02 -1.49
N VAL A 89 -2.87 -2.29 -1.43
CA VAL A 89 -1.46 -2.70 -1.34
C VAL A 89 -1.26 -3.80 -2.38
N LEU A 90 -0.59 -3.47 -3.47
CA LEU A 90 -0.47 -4.35 -4.63
C LEU A 90 1.00 -4.61 -4.96
N ASP A 91 1.27 -5.78 -5.53
CA ASP A 91 2.60 -6.08 -6.05
C ASP A 91 2.88 -5.14 -7.22
N GLY A 92 4.07 -4.54 -7.24
CA GLY A 92 4.46 -3.58 -8.28
C GLY A 92 4.54 -4.16 -9.68
N ARG A 93 4.50 -5.50 -9.82
CA ARG A 93 4.51 -6.18 -11.11
C ARG A 93 3.12 -6.40 -11.68
N GLN A 94 2.05 -6.18 -10.87
CA GLN A 94 0.67 -6.27 -11.34
C GLN A 94 0.32 -5.04 -12.17
N ASP A 95 -0.72 -5.15 -12.98
CA ASP A 95 -1.30 -4.01 -13.69
C ASP A 95 -2.15 -3.20 -12.71
N TYR A 96 -1.48 -2.47 -11.81
CA TYR A 96 -2.16 -1.79 -10.73
C TYR A 96 -3.05 -0.63 -11.20
N LEU A 97 -2.71 0.02 -12.30
CA LEU A 97 -3.58 1.10 -12.81
C LEU A 97 -4.95 0.55 -13.21
N ALA A 98 -4.99 -0.63 -13.81
CA ALA A 98 -6.25 -1.29 -14.14
C ALA A 98 -7.02 -1.72 -12.90
N LEU A 99 -6.31 -2.12 -11.83
CA LEU A 99 -6.94 -2.54 -10.58
C LEU A 99 -7.46 -1.35 -9.77
N LEU A 100 -6.84 -0.17 -9.90
CA LEU A 100 -7.25 1.04 -9.18
C LEU A 100 -8.39 1.77 -9.88
N PHE A 101 -8.45 1.70 -11.17
CA PHE A 101 -9.38 2.43 -12.02
C PHE A 101 -10.08 1.50 -13.02
#